data_27e4b70a60302f0efc091b6b13df4858
#
_entry.id   27e4b70a60302f0efc091b6b13df4858
#
_cell.length_a   1.000
_cell.length_b   1.000
_cell.length_c   1.000
_cell.angle_alpha   90.00
_cell.angle_beta   90.00
_cell.angle_gamma   90.00
#
_symmetry.space_group_name_H-M   'P 1'
#
loop_
_entity.id
_entity.type
_entity.pdbx_description
1 polymer ?
#
loop_
_entity_poly.entity_id
_entity_poly.type
_entity_poly.pdbx_seq_one_letter_code
_entity_poly.pdbx_strand_id
1 'polypeptide(L)'
;MTNILIYIISLIFGACCGFLELVADLFGWTYTEACVYFNLYLQYVVLMLSALSVVYMAVRKLIQGYSTRRLVVLILSVLYNIPYVGLGAWLYNRYGKISCEAAFELCKNDLMALGAQLDIPTNLPYYHEGWTEYYVVNIIIFIVLYLLALFTNWRLMRKIKKSGGNRHRKDG
;
A
#
# COMPACT_ATOMS: atom_id res chain seq x y z
N MET A 1 28.13 -1.03 5.59
CA MET A 1 26.79 -0.41 5.74
C MET A 1 25.67 -1.32 5.23
N THR A 2 25.85 -2.03 4.13
CA THR A 2 24.87 -2.93 3.52
C THR A 2 24.33 -4.00 4.48
N ASN A 3 25.19 -4.62 5.29
CA ASN A 3 24.80 -5.70 6.22
C ASN A 3 23.82 -5.27 7.34
N ILE A 4 23.94 -4.03 7.84
CA ILE A 4 23.06 -3.53 8.91
C ILE A 4 21.65 -3.27 8.36
N LEU A 5 21.54 -2.68 7.18
CA LEU A 5 20.25 -2.41 6.55
C LEU A 5 19.47 -3.71 6.27
N ILE A 6 20.17 -4.72 5.79
CA ILE A 6 19.57 -6.01 5.47
C ILE A 6 19.17 -6.76 6.76
N TYR A 7 19.97 -6.67 7.82
CA TYR A 7 19.60 -7.20 9.12
C TYR A 7 18.30 -6.54 9.66
N ILE A 8 18.19 -5.21 9.54
CA ILE A 8 16.98 -4.48 9.93
C ILE A 8 15.77 -4.92 9.09
N ILE A 9 15.94 -5.06 7.77
CA ILE A 9 14.90 -5.53 6.86
C ILE A 9 14.42 -6.93 7.25
N SER A 10 15.35 -7.85 7.54
CA SER A 10 15.02 -9.21 7.96
C SER A 10 14.26 -9.24 9.29
N LEU A 11 14.65 -8.37 10.24
CA LEU A 11 13.96 -8.26 11.53
C LEU A 11 12.52 -7.75 11.35
N ILE A 12 12.34 -6.74 10.52
CA ILE A 12 11.01 -6.20 10.18
C ILE A 12 10.17 -7.27 9.47
N PHE A 13 10.75 -7.98 8.52
CA PHE A 13 10.06 -9.06 7.82
C PHE A 13 9.64 -10.17 8.78
N GLY A 14 10.53 -10.62 9.66
CA GLY A 14 10.22 -11.63 10.68
C GLY A 14 9.09 -11.18 11.63
N ALA A 15 9.09 -9.91 12.04
CA ALA A 15 8.01 -9.33 12.84
C ALA A 15 6.68 -9.31 12.08
N CYS A 16 6.69 -9.01 10.78
CA CYS A 16 5.50 -9.07 9.93
C CYS A 16 4.97 -10.50 9.77
N CYS A 17 5.85 -11.49 9.60
CA CYS A 17 5.46 -12.89 9.56
C CYS A 17 4.81 -13.34 10.88
N GLY A 18 5.43 -13.05 12.03
CA GLY A 18 4.85 -13.36 13.33
C GLY A 18 3.50 -12.67 13.58
N PHE A 19 3.32 -11.43 13.09
CA PHE A 19 2.02 -10.77 13.13
C PHE A 19 0.98 -11.50 12.27
N LEU A 20 1.34 -11.95 11.06
CA LEU A 20 0.43 -12.68 10.18
C LEU A 20 0.10 -14.08 10.73
N GLU A 21 1.02 -14.76 11.39
CA GLU A 21 0.77 -16.01 12.12
C GLU A 21 -0.26 -15.79 13.24
N LEU A 22 -0.08 -14.72 14.04
CA LEU A 22 -1.03 -14.38 15.10
C LEU A 22 -2.42 -14.05 14.54
N VAL A 23 -2.51 -13.38 13.41
CA VAL A 23 -3.78 -13.11 12.71
C VAL A 23 -4.40 -14.42 12.19
N ALA A 24 -3.59 -15.31 11.63
CA ALA A 24 -4.05 -16.63 11.16
C ALA A 24 -4.67 -17.43 12.32
N ASP A 25 -3.98 -17.52 13.45
CA ASP A 25 -4.46 -18.20 14.65
C ASP A 25 -5.76 -17.60 15.19
N LEU A 26 -5.85 -16.26 15.20
CA LEU A 26 -7.03 -15.54 15.70
C LEU A 26 -8.30 -15.82 14.88
N PHE A 27 -8.17 -15.96 13.55
CA PHE A 27 -9.27 -16.15 12.63
C PHE A 27 -9.47 -17.62 12.21
N GLY A 28 -8.61 -18.53 12.65
CA GLY A 28 -8.60 -19.93 12.25
C GLY A 28 -8.21 -20.13 10.77
N TRP A 29 -7.40 -19.24 10.24
CA TRP A 29 -6.88 -19.29 8.86
C TRP A 29 -5.53 -20.00 8.82
N THR A 30 -5.17 -20.51 7.65
CA THR A 30 -3.78 -20.89 7.40
C THR A 30 -2.91 -19.61 7.26
N TYR A 31 -1.60 -19.74 7.50
CA TYR A 31 -0.65 -18.64 7.29
C TYR A 31 -0.75 -18.07 5.85
N THR A 32 -0.91 -18.95 4.87
CA THR A 32 -1.06 -18.58 3.45
C THR A 32 -2.30 -17.73 3.21
N GLU A 33 -3.43 -18.12 3.79
CA GLU A 33 -4.68 -17.36 3.71
C GLU A 33 -4.53 -15.99 4.38
N ALA A 34 -3.92 -15.93 5.57
CA ALA A 34 -3.67 -14.67 6.26
C ALA A 34 -2.78 -13.73 5.42
N CYS A 35 -1.73 -14.25 4.77
CA CYS A 35 -0.88 -13.47 3.86
C CYS A 35 -1.66 -12.91 2.69
N VAL A 36 -2.48 -13.71 2.02
CA VAL A 36 -3.27 -13.30 0.86
C VAL A 36 -4.34 -12.28 1.27
N TYR A 37 -5.13 -12.58 2.30
CA TYR A 37 -6.21 -11.69 2.75
C TYR A 37 -5.68 -10.36 3.27
N PHE A 38 -4.58 -10.37 4.01
CA PHE A 38 -4.02 -9.15 4.58
C PHE A 38 -3.28 -8.33 3.52
N ASN A 39 -2.32 -8.91 2.80
CA ASN A 39 -1.45 -8.16 1.89
C ASN A 39 -2.13 -7.81 0.56
N LEU A 40 -2.90 -8.72 -0.03
CA LEU A 40 -3.50 -8.48 -1.35
C LEU A 40 -4.88 -7.84 -1.26
N TYR A 41 -5.70 -8.18 -0.26
CA TYR A 41 -7.07 -7.67 -0.22
C TYR A 41 -7.26 -6.56 0.81
N LEU A 42 -6.93 -6.77 2.09
CA LEU A 42 -7.21 -5.79 3.14
C LEU A 42 -6.42 -4.49 2.93
N GLN A 43 -5.13 -4.59 2.66
CA GLN A 43 -4.31 -3.40 2.40
C GLN A 43 -4.84 -2.62 1.19
N TYR A 44 -5.24 -3.32 0.13
CA TYR A 44 -5.84 -2.69 -1.04
C TYR A 44 -7.16 -2.01 -0.71
N VAL A 45 -8.06 -2.66 0.04
CA VAL A 45 -9.35 -2.06 0.47
C VAL A 45 -9.11 -0.78 1.28
N VAL A 46 -8.20 -0.80 2.25
CA VAL A 46 -7.85 0.37 3.05
C VAL A 46 -7.29 1.51 2.18
N LEU A 47 -6.44 1.18 1.21
CA LEU A 47 -5.90 2.16 0.26
C LEU A 47 -7.03 2.78 -0.58
N MET A 48 -7.95 1.98 -1.10
CA MET A 48 -9.10 2.47 -1.87
C MET A 48 -10.04 3.33 -1.04
N LEU A 49 -10.33 2.94 0.21
CA LEU A 49 -11.14 3.76 1.12
C LEU A 49 -10.48 5.11 1.41
N SER A 50 -9.14 5.14 1.58
CA SER A 50 -8.40 6.38 1.75
C SER A 50 -8.46 7.26 0.50
N ALA A 51 -8.32 6.68 -0.69
CA ALA A 51 -8.42 7.37 -1.97
C ALA A 51 -9.81 7.98 -2.19
N LEU A 52 -10.87 7.18 -1.98
CA LEU A 52 -12.25 7.64 -2.08
C LEU A 52 -12.55 8.77 -1.09
N SER A 53 -12.02 8.68 0.13
CA SER A 53 -12.18 9.73 1.16
C SER A 53 -11.56 11.06 0.71
N VAL A 54 -10.37 11.03 0.08
CA VAL A 54 -9.72 12.24 -0.47
C VAL A 54 -10.57 12.86 -1.57
N VAL A 55 -11.02 12.06 -2.55
CA VAL A 55 -11.84 12.53 -3.67
C VAL A 55 -13.17 13.07 -3.17
N TYR A 56 -13.86 12.35 -2.27
CA TYR A 56 -15.11 12.79 -1.66
C TYR A 56 -14.96 14.15 -0.96
N MET A 57 -13.92 14.32 -0.14
CA MET A 57 -13.66 15.59 0.53
C MET A 57 -13.38 16.73 -0.46
N ALA A 58 -12.63 16.46 -1.53
CA ALA A 58 -12.34 17.46 -2.56
C ALA A 58 -13.62 17.88 -3.33
N VAL A 59 -14.45 16.93 -3.70
CA VAL A 59 -15.77 17.19 -4.34
C VAL A 59 -16.68 18.00 -3.41
N ARG A 60 -16.82 17.59 -2.15
CA ARG A 60 -17.63 18.31 -1.15
C ARG A 60 -17.17 19.76 -0.98
N LYS A 61 -15.85 20.01 -0.99
CA LYS A 61 -15.32 21.39 -0.91
C LYS A 61 -15.55 22.20 -2.17
N LEU A 62 -15.56 21.58 -3.34
CA LEU A 62 -15.88 22.25 -4.60
C LEU A 62 -17.36 22.66 -4.64
N ILE A 63 -18.27 21.78 -4.18
CA ILE A 63 -19.73 22.08 -4.10
C ILE A 63 -20.01 23.21 -3.12
N GLN A 64 -19.30 23.27 -1.96
CA GLN A 64 -19.45 24.33 -0.95
C GLN A 64 -19.01 25.72 -1.45
N GLY A 65 -18.37 25.82 -2.57
CA GLY A 65 -17.99 27.06 -3.23
C GLY A 65 -16.97 26.82 -4.32
N TYR A 66 -17.32 27.16 -5.55
CA TYR A 66 -16.42 27.02 -6.69
C TYR A 66 -15.20 27.91 -6.54
N SER A 67 -14.04 27.36 -6.85
CA SER A 67 -12.77 28.07 -6.97
C SER A 67 -11.85 27.26 -7.86
N THR A 68 -11.15 27.90 -8.79
CA THR A 68 -10.15 27.26 -9.67
C THR A 68 -9.12 26.45 -8.85
N ARG A 69 -8.67 26.97 -7.71
CA ARG A 69 -7.74 26.26 -6.81
C ARG A 69 -8.35 24.95 -6.28
N ARG A 70 -9.65 24.93 -5.93
CA ARG A 70 -10.33 23.70 -5.44
C ARG A 70 -10.53 22.70 -6.57
N LEU A 71 -10.83 23.18 -7.79
CA LEU A 71 -10.91 22.33 -8.97
C LEU A 71 -9.55 21.67 -9.27
N VAL A 72 -8.45 22.42 -9.23
CA VAL A 72 -7.11 21.87 -9.42
C VAL A 72 -6.78 20.82 -8.36
N VAL A 73 -7.12 21.07 -7.07
CA VAL A 73 -6.91 20.07 -6.01
C VAL A 73 -7.72 18.80 -6.26
N LEU A 74 -8.97 18.92 -6.73
CA LEU A 74 -9.78 17.75 -7.10
C LEU A 74 -9.13 16.96 -8.24
N ILE A 75 -8.75 17.63 -9.33
CA ILE A 75 -8.10 16.99 -10.48
C ILE A 75 -6.83 16.27 -10.06
N LEU A 76 -5.96 16.93 -9.29
CA LEU A 76 -4.72 16.31 -8.79
C LEU A 76 -5.00 15.12 -7.86
N SER A 77 -6.03 15.21 -7.01
CA SER A 77 -6.44 14.10 -6.14
C SER A 77 -6.94 12.90 -6.92
N VAL A 78 -7.72 13.12 -7.98
CA VAL A 78 -8.19 12.05 -8.87
C VAL A 78 -7.03 11.44 -9.63
N LEU A 79 -6.20 12.25 -10.29
CA LEU A 79 -5.04 11.77 -11.07
C LEU A 79 -4.06 10.97 -10.21
N TYR A 80 -3.81 11.41 -8.97
CA TYR A 80 -2.95 10.68 -8.04
C TYR A 80 -3.53 9.31 -7.65
N ASN A 81 -4.86 9.19 -7.55
CA ASN A 81 -5.49 7.95 -7.08
C ASN A 81 -5.94 7.00 -8.21
N ILE A 82 -5.97 7.43 -9.49
CA ILE A 82 -6.29 6.57 -10.63
C ILE A 82 -5.42 5.30 -10.69
N PRO A 83 -4.08 5.35 -10.50
CA PRO A 83 -3.24 4.15 -10.54
C PRO A 83 -3.66 3.08 -9.54
N TYR A 84 -4.21 3.44 -8.38
CA TYR A 84 -4.66 2.47 -7.38
C TYR A 84 -5.90 1.69 -7.82
N VAL A 85 -6.78 2.32 -8.61
CA VAL A 85 -7.92 1.62 -9.22
C VAL A 85 -7.43 0.60 -10.24
N GLY A 86 -6.47 1.00 -11.09
CA GLY A 86 -5.82 0.10 -12.04
C GLY A 86 -5.10 -1.06 -11.34
N LEU A 87 -4.40 -0.78 -10.24
CA LEU A 87 -3.76 -1.81 -9.40
C LEU A 87 -4.78 -2.83 -8.90
N GLY A 88 -5.95 -2.40 -8.43
CA GLY A 88 -6.98 -3.33 -7.95
C GLY A 88 -7.55 -4.22 -9.04
N ALA A 89 -7.80 -3.66 -10.22
CA ALA A 89 -8.23 -4.46 -11.36
C ALA A 89 -7.15 -5.49 -11.76
N TRP A 90 -5.89 -5.09 -11.73
CA TRP A 90 -4.76 -5.98 -12.00
C TRP A 90 -4.63 -7.08 -10.93
N LEU A 91 -4.69 -6.74 -9.64
CA LEU A 91 -4.65 -7.71 -8.53
C LEU A 91 -5.80 -8.72 -8.64
N TYR A 92 -7.03 -8.25 -8.90
CA TYR A 92 -8.18 -9.14 -9.07
C TYR A 92 -8.00 -10.08 -10.27
N ASN A 93 -7.54 -9.59 -11.40
CA ASN A 93 -7.33 -10.42 -12.58
C ASN A 93 -6.17 -11.42 -12.40
N ARG A 94 -5.12 -11.05 -11.65
CA ARG A 94 -3.93 -11.86 -11.44
C ARG A 94 -4.13 -12.93 -10.37
N TYR A 95 -4.74 -12.56 -9.24
CA TYR A 95 -4.81 -13.41 -8.04
C TYR A 95 -6.24 -13.75 -7.60
N GLY A 96 -7.24 -12.96 -7.96
CA GLY A 96 -8.60 -13.07 -7.42
C GLY A 96 -9.43 -14.25 -7.97
N LYS A 97 -8.91 -14.98 -8.95
CA LYS A 97 -9.64 -16.09 -9.62
C LYS A 97 -9.05 -17.47 -9.31
N ILE A 98 -8.06 -17.56 -8.44
CA ILE A 98 -7.33 -18.77 -8.09
C ILE A 98 -7.43 -19.04 -6.58
N SER A 99 -7.05 -20.24 -6.13
CA SER A 99 -7.03 -20.55 -4.70
C SER A 99 -6.02 -19.67 -3.94
N CYS A 100 -6.20 -19.49 -2.64
CA CYS A 100 -5.27 -18.71 -1.81
C CYS A 100 -3.84 -19.22 -1.87
N GLU A 101 -3.65 -20.55 -1.88
CA GLU A 101 -2.33 -21.17 -2.02
C GLU A 101 -1.67 -20.84 -3.35
N ALA A 102 -2.44 -20.97 -4.46
CA ALA A 102 -1.94 -20.61 -5.78
C ALA A 102 -1.65 -19.10 -5.90
N ALA A 103 -2.49 -18.24 -5.30
CA ALA A 103 -2.29 -16.80 -5.26
C ALA A 103 -1.03 -16.43 -4.47
N PHE A 104 -0.78 -17.08 -3.34
CA PHE A 104 0.41 -16.89 -2.53
C PHE A 104 1.69 -17.25 -3.30
N GLU A 105 1.76 -18.45 -3.88
CA GLU A 105 2.93 -18.90 -4.64
C GLU A 105 3.16 -18.03 -5.89
N LEU A 106 2.09 -17.64 -6.59
CA LEU A 106 2.21 -16.75 -7.75
C LEU A 106 2.72 -15.37 -7.33
N CYS A 107 2.20 -14.79 -6.24
CA CYS A 107 2.66 -13.51 -5.71
C CYS A 107 4.13 -13.55 -5.27
N LYS A 108 4.54 -14.62 -4.59
CA LYS A 108 5.93 -14.85 -4.20
C LYS A 108 6.85 -14.89 -5.42
N ASN A 109 6.48 -15.64 -6.47
CA ASN A 109 7.25 -15.73 -7.70
C ASN A 109 7.33 -14.39 -8.43
N ASP A 110 6.22 -13.63 -8.49
CA ASP A 110 6.20 -12.29 -9.09
C ASP A 110 7.12 -11.31 -8.32
N LEU A 111 7.16 -11.37 -6.99
CA LEU A 111 8.06 -10.56 -6.15
C LEU A 111 9.53 -10.95 -6.32
N MET A 112 9.84 -12.25 -6.42
CA MET A 112 11.20 -12.73 -6.69
C MET A 112 11.66 -12.28 -8.07
N ALA A 113 10.82 -12.41 -9.09
CA ALA A 113 11.12 -11.96 -10.46
C ALA A 113 11.37 -10.44 -10.51
N LEU A 114 10.59 -9.65 -9.77
CA LEU A 114 10.80 -8.21 -9.66
C LEU A 114 12.11 -7.88 -8.93
N GLY A 115 12.44 -8.61 -7.86
CA GLY A 115 13.70 -8.46 -7.13
C GLY A 115 14.91 -8.74 -8.00
N ALA A 116 14.85 -9.78 -8.82
CA ALA A 116 15.89 -10.11 -9.79
C ALA A 116 16.07 -9.01 -10.86
N GLN A 117 14.96 -8.40 -11.33
CA GLN A 117 15.03 -7.28 -12.27
C GLN A 117 15.63 -6.00 -11.66
N LEU A 118 15.50 -5.81 -10.35
CA LEU A 118 16.06 -4.67 -9.63
C LEU A 118 17.52 -4.87 -9.20
N ASP A 119 18.14 -5.99 -9.58
CA ASP A 119 19.52 -6.36 -9.25
C ASP A 119 19.82 -6.27 -7.74
N ILE A 120 18.85 -6.74 -6.93
CA ILE A 120 18.99 -6.73 -5.47
C ILE A 120 20.03 -7.79 -5.10
N PRO A 121 21.10 -7.45 -4.32
CA PRO A 121 22.15 -8.38 -3.97
C PRO A 121 21.64 -9.59 -3.20
N THR A 122 21.85 -10.80 -3.75
CA THR A 122 21.41 -12.08 -3.16
C THR A 122 22.39 -12.68 -2.14
N ASN A 123 23.63 -12.20 -2.13
CA ASN A 123 24.74 -12.78 -1.38
C ASN A 123 24.74 -12.41 0.11
N LEU A 124 23.69 -12.82 0.81
CA LEU A 124 23.68 -12.70 2.27
C LEU A 124 23.97 -14.05 2.92
N PRO A 125 24.94 -14.12 3.86
CA PRO A 125 25.45 -15.37 4.40
C PRO A 125 24.46 -16.20 5.22
N TYR A 126 23.23 -15.70 5.44
CA TYR A 126 22.24 -16.32 6.32
C TYR A 126 20.91 -16.72 5.63
N TYR A 127 20.77 -16.51 4.32
CA TYR A 127 19.51 -16.81 3.63
C TYR A 127 19.75 -17.66 2.37
N HIS A 128 18.81 -18.57 2.09
CA HIS A 128 18.80 -19.34 0.84
C HIS A 128 18.74 -18.39 -0.36
N GLU A 129 19.37 -18.78 -1.45
CA GLU A 129 19.32 -18.03 -2.73
C GLU A 129 17.88 -17.66 -3.11
N GLY A 130 17.65 -16.41 -3.53
CA GLY A 130 16.34 -15.89 -3.93
C GLY A 130 15.44 -15.35 -2.79
N TRP A 131 15.67 -15.70 -1.53
CA TRP A 131 14.83 -15.23 -0.43
C TRP A 131 15.07 -13.75 -0.06
N THR A 132 16.29 -13.25 -0.29
CA THR A 132 16.62 -11.86 0.03
C THR A 132 15.87 -10.90 -0.88
N GLU A 133 15.83 -11.17 -2.18
CA GLU A 133 15.06 -10.38 -3.13
C GLU A 133 13.58 -10.35 -2.74
N TYR A 134 13.03 -11.52 -2.41
CA TYR A 134 11.65 -11.62 -1.96
C TYR A 134 11.39 -10.76 -0.73
N TYR A 135 12.20 -10.83 0.31
CA TYR A 135 12.02 -10.04 1.54
C TYR A 135 12.11 -8.55 1.31
N VAL A 136 13.13 -8.10 0.58
CA VAL A 136 13.36 -6.68 0.30
C VAL A 136 12.22 -6.12 -0.53
N VAL A 137 11.82 -6.79 -1.61
CA VAL A 137 10.74 -6.33 -2.48
C VAL A 137 9.39 -6.37 -1.77
N ASN A 138 9.12 -7.42 -0.95
CA ASN A 138 7.91 -7.51 -0.15
C ASN A 138 7.78 -6.32 0.79
N ILE A 139 8.82 -6.00 1.57
CA ILE A 139 8.80 -4.85 2.49
C ILE A 139 8.64 -3.53 1.73
N ILE A 140 9.34 -3.35 0.62
CA ILE A 140 9.23 -2.11 -0.17
C ILE A 140 7.79 -1.94 -0.68
N ILE A 141 7.20 -2.98 -1.27
CA ILE A 141 5.87 -2.88 -1.89
C ILE A 141 4.77 -2.81 -0.83
N PHE A 142 4.71 -3.78 0.08
CA PHE A 142 3.57 -3.93 0.99
C PHE A 142 3.67 -3.07 2.25
N ILE A 143 4.84 -2.52 2.58
CA ILE A 143 4.98 -1.65 3.74
C ILE A 143 5.34 -0.24 3.31
N VAL A 144 6.48 -0.03 2.66
CA VAL A 144 6.99 1.33 2.40
C VAL A 144 6.09 2.09 1.41
N LEU A 145 5.81 1.52 0.24
CA LEU A 145 4.98 2.19 -0.76
C LEU A 145 3.53 2.32 -0.29
N TYR A 146 3.01 1.31 0.40
CA TYR A 146 1.68 1.35 0.99
C TYR A 146 1.53 2.46 2.03
N LEU A 147 2.44 2.54 3.02
CA LEU A 147 2.41 3.59 4.03
C LEU A 147 2.63 4.98 3.43
N LEU A 148 3.49 5.10 2.42
CA LEU A 148 3.70 6.35 1.69
C LEU A 148 2.43 6.82 0.99
N ALA A 149 1.71 5.90 0.35
CA ALA A 149 0.43 6.20 -0.30
C ALA A 149 -0.65 6.65 0.70
N LEU A 150 -0.79 5.94 1.83
CA LEU A 150 -1.72 6.32 2.91
C LEU A 150 -1.35 7.68 3.52
N PHE A 151 -0.06 7.91 3.78
CA PHE A 151 0.42 9.18 4.32
C PHE A 151 0.17 10.34 3.36
N THR A 152 0.36 10.13 2.06
CA THR A 152 0.09 11.16 1.04
C THR A 152 -1.40 11.48 0.99
N ASN A 153 -2.28 10.48 0.97
CA ASN A 153 -3.72 10.67 1.03
C ASN A 153 -4.15 11.41 2.31
N TRP A 154 -3.61 11.03 3.46
CA TRP A 154 -3.85 11.72 4.73
C TRP A 154 -3.40 13.19 4.70
N ARG A 155 -2.22 13.51 4.12
CA ARG A 155 -1.77 14.89 3.94
C ARG A 155 -2.68 15.68 3.00
N LEU A 156 -3.16 15.07 1.92
CA LEU A 156 -4.13 15.68 1.00
C LEU A 156 -5.44 16.00 1.73
N MET A 157 -5.99 15.06 2.48
CA MET A 157 -7.21 15.29 3.30
C MET A 157 -7.03 16.46 4.27
N ARG A 158 -5.89 16.54 4.97
CA ARG A 158 -5.58 17.67 5.87
C ARG A 158 -5.52 19.01 5.15
N LYS A 159 -4.89 19.07 3.97
CA LYS A 159 -4.82 20.31 3.17
C LYS A 159 -6.21 20.74 2.69
N ILE A 160 -7.03 19.81 2.22
CA ILE A 160 -8.41 20.07 1.79
C ILE A 160 -9.24 20.62 2.96
N LYS A 161 -9.12 20.02 4.15
CA LYS A 161 -9.83 20.47 5.36
C LYS A 161 -9.45 21.89 5.77
N LYS A 162 -8.15 22.24 5.79
CA LYS A 162 -7.64 23.56 6.14
C LYS A 162 -8.05 24.66 5.15
N SER A 163 -8.19 24.35 3.89
CA SER A 163 -8.60 25.29 2.82
C SER A 163 -10.01 25.88 3.02
N GLY A 164 -10.82 25.33 3.94
CA GLY A 164 -12.17 25.82 4.25
C GLY A 164 -12.28 26.74 5.45
N GLY A 165 -11.25 26.82 6.32
CA GLY A 165 -11.34 27.52 7.61
C GLY A 165 -11.08 29.03 7.58
N ASN A 166 -10.50 29.55 6.51
CA ASN A 166 -10.03 30.97 6.50
C ASN A 166 -11.07 32.00 6.04
N ARG A 167 -12.30 31.62 5.70
CA ARG A 167 -13.32 32.61 5.27
C ARG A 167 -14.08 33.27 6.44
N HIS A 168 -14.27 32.58 7.55
CA HIS A 168 -15.03 33.15 8.69
C HIS A 168 -14.26 34.18 9.54
N ARG A 169 -12.96 34.42 9.23
CA ARG A 169 -12.12 35.33 10.04
C ARG A 169 -11.88 36.69 9.38
N LYS A 170 -12.43 36.94 8.19
CA LYS A 170 -12.26 38.21 7.49
C LYS A 170 -13.51 39.10 7.47
N ASP A 171 -14.63 38.59 7.96
CA ASP A 171 -15.93 39.31 7.94
C ASP A 171 -16.43 39.62 9.35
N GLY A 172 -15.51 39.69 10.36
CA GLY A 172 -15.80 40.09 11.74
C GLY A 172 -15.01 41.31 12.15
#